data_4aaf20a4bf46378096fd509f600182c5
#
_entry.id   4aaf20a4bf46378096fd509f600182c5
#
_cell.length_a   1.000
_cell.length_b   1.000
_cell.length_c   1.000
_cell.angle_alpha   90.00
_cell.angle_beta   90.00
_cell.angle_gamma   90.00
#
_symmetry.space_group_name_H-M   'P 1'
#
loop_
_entity.id
_entity.type
_entity.pdbx_description
1 polymer ?
#
loop_
_entity_poly.entity_id
_entity_poly.type
_entity_poly.pdbx_seq_one_letter_code
_entity_poly.pdbx_strand_id
1 'polypeptide(L)'
;MDTNVNVDENLARPDYGLVLDKDLWSEVLPNLWQGGTDDFDTVFDTRAQNEGAFITKSDFDTVITAYAWAQPTDWLVKEFRYPFYDGDMKDIDFKQIYQAVRVAHEDWKAGKKVLIRCQAGWNRSGLIMALVLIKEGYSAQEAIDLIRKQRSPNALCNPRFVAWLLSLPKAE
;
A
#
# COMPACT_ATOMS: atom_id res chain seq x y z
N MET A 1 3.66 34.19 -30.07
CA MET A 1 3.46 34.50 -28.65
C MET A 1 3.86 33.24 -27.88
N ASP A 2 5.14 33.21 -27.49
CA ASP A 2 5.69 32.12 -26.73
C ASP A 2 5.28 32.25 -25.27
N THR A 3 4.38 31.42 -24.82
CA THR A 3 4.11 31.27 -23.40
C THR A 3 5.03 30.17 -22.84
N ASN A 4 6.32 30.52 -22.74
CA ASN A 4 7.23 29.78 -21.88
C ASN A 4 6.84 30.11 -20.43
N VAL A 5 5.93 29.30 -19.87
CA VAL A 5 5.76 29.24 -18.43
C VAL A 5 6.97 28.48 -17.92
N ASN A 6 7.92 29.24 -17.38
CA ASN A 6 9.04 28.68 -16.65
C ASN A 6 8.46 28.06 -15.38
N VAL A 7 8.11 26.77 -15.46
CA VAL A 7 7.75 26.00 -14.26
C VAL A 7 9.05 25.88 -13.49
N ASP A 8 9.14 26.57 -12.38
CA ASP A 8 10.26 26.44 -11.45
C ASP A 8 10.33 24.96 -11.05
N GLU A 9 11.33 24.25 -11.56
CA GLU A 9 11.53 22.82 -11.31
C GLU A 9 11.72 22.55 -9.80
N ASN A 10 12.05 23.58 -9.01
CA ASN A 10 12.11 23.48 -7.55
C ASN A 10 10.74 23.50 -6.88
N LEU A 11 9.69 24.01 -7.55
CA LEU A 11 8.31 23.95 -7.07
C LEU A 11 7.62 22.63 -7.49
N ALA A 12 8.12 21.95 -8.54
CA ALA A 12 7.57 20.69 -9.03
C ALA A 12 7.96 19.48 -8.18
N ARG A 13 8.90 19.64 -7.26
CA ARG A 13 9.31 18.63 -6.28
C ARG A 13 9.24 19.26 -4.90
N PRO A 14 8.11 19.18 -4.22
CA PRO A 14 8.18 19.39 -2.79
C PRO A 14 9.23 18.41 -2.28
N ASP A 15 10.26 18.94 -1.64
CA ASP A 15 11.27 18.11 -0.97
C ASP A 15 10.62 17.46 0.25
N TYR A 16 9.82 16.46 0.00
CA TYR A 16 9.25 15.61 1.05
C TYR A 16 10.27 14.58 1.55
N GLY A 17 11.54 14.71 1.14
CA GLY A 17 12.53 13.69 1.40
C GLY A 17 12.15 12.35 0.78
N LEU A 18 11.47 12.38 -0.38
CA LEU A 18 11.02 11.18 -1.06
C LEU A 18 12.23 10.31 -1.41
N VAL A 19 12.31 9.17 -0.75
CA VAL A 19 13.28 8.13 -1.08
C VAL A 19 12.60 7.22 -2.10
N LEU A 20 13.24 6.98 -3.23
CA LEU A 20 12.74 6.01 -4.20
C LEU A 20 12.83 4.62 -3.57
N ASP A 21 11.72 3.90 -3.60
CA ASP A 21 11.69 2.53 -3.14
C ASP A 21 12.57 1.67 -4.06
N LYS A 22 13.45 0.90 -3.46
CA LYS A 22 14.34 -0.01 -4.19
C LYS A 22 13.62 -1.29 -4.56
N ASP A 23 12.66 -1.69 -3.74
CA ASP A 23 11.97 -2.96 -3.86
C ASP A 23 10.50 -2.73 -4.19
N LEU A 24 9.97 -3.59 -5.06
CA LEU A 24 8.55 -3.57 -5.40
C LEU A 24 7.69 -3.97 -4.20
N TRP A 25 8.16 -4.93 -3.42
CA TRP A 25 7.53 -5.44 -2.21
C TRP A 25 8.50 -5.45 -1.05
N SER A 26 8.03 -5.14 0.15
CA SER A 26 8.81 -5.12 1.38
C SER A 26 8.12 -5.91 2.48
N GLU A 27 8.88 -6.71 3.21
CA GLU A 27 8.35 -7.44 4.37
C GLU A 27 8.21 -6.51 5.57
N VAL A 28 6.99 -6.34 6.05
CA VAL A 28 6.67 -5.49 7.21
C VAL A 28 6.80 -6.27 8.50
N LEU A 29 6.24 -7.45 8.53
CA LEU A 29 6.44 -8.49 9.54
C LEU A 29 6.68 -9.83 8.84
N PRO A 30 7.23 -10.85 9.50
CA PRO A 30 7.45 -12.15 8.87
C PRO A 30 6.20 -12.65 8.14
N ASN A 31 6.33 -12.93 6.84
CA ASN A 31 5.27 -13.35 5.93
C ASN A 31 4.15 -12.33 5.65
N LEU A 32 4.27 -11.11 6.12
CA LEU A 32 3.32 -10.03 5.87
C LEU A 32 4.01 -8.91 5.09
N TRP A 33 3.64 -8.73 3.83
CA TRP A 33 4.32 -7.89 2.86
C TRP A 33 3.43 -6.73 2.38
N GLN A 34 4.05 -5.63 2.07
CA GLN A 34 3.41 -4.47 1.46
C GLN A 34 4.18 -4.05 0.22
N GLY A 35 3.46 -3.64 -0.83
CA GLY A 35 4.12 -3.17 -2.02
C GLY A 35 3.24 -2.52 -3.05
N GLY A 36 3.87 -2.22 -4.19
CA GLY A 36 3.25 -1.62 -5.36
C GLY A 36 3.01 -2.62 -6.48
N THR A 37 2.60 -2.06 -7.59
CA THR A 37 2.58 -2.70 -8.89
C THR A 37 3.68 -2.06 -9.74
N ASP A 38 4.07 -2.70 -10.80
CA ASP A 38 4.99 -2.13 -11.79
C ASP A 38 4.26 -1.44 -12.93
N ASP A 39 3.14 -0.81 -12.60
CA ASP A 39 2.40 0.03 -13.51
C ASP A 39 3.26 1.25 -13.90
N PHE A 40 3.37 1.53 -15.19
CA PHE A 40 4.10 2.66 -15.75
C PHE A 40 3.66 4.04 -15.20
N ASP A 41 2.44 4.11 -14.67
CA ASP A 41 1.91 5.32 -14.02
C ASP A 41 2.34 5.46 -12.56
N THR A 42 3.16 4.57 -12.05
CA THR A 42 3.75 4.72 -10.72
C THR A 42 4.74 5.88 -10.76
N VAL A 43 4.39 6.96 -10.11
CA VAL A 43 4.93 8.32 -10.27
C VAL A 43 6.45 8.43 -10.06
N PHE A 44 7.10 7.41 -9.54
CA PHE A 44 8.50 7.46 -9.17
C PHE A 44 9.31 6.25 -9.61
N ASP A 45 8.72 5.32 -10.34
CA ASP A 45 9.44 4.09 -10.64
C ASP A 45 9.84 3.99 -12.12
N THR A 46 11.10 4.29 -12.36
CA THR A 46 11.75 4.00 -13.65
C THR A 46 11.99 2.50 -13.87
N ARG A 47 11.74 1.66 -12.85
CA ARG A 47 11.85 0.19 -12.93
C ARG A 47 10.60 -0.44 -13.52
N ALA A 48 9.52 0.33 -13.65
CA ALA A 48 8.29 -0.09 -14.31
C ALA A 48 8.47 -0.52 -15.76
N GLN A 49 9.69 -0.46 -16.28
CA GLN A 49 10.05 -1.00 -17.57
C GLN A 49 10.35 -2.51 -17.54
N ASN A 50 10.43 -3.11 -16.37
CA ASN A 50 10.49 -4.55 -16.27
C ASN A 50 9.09 -5.11 -16.41
N GLU A 51 8.96 -6.07 -17.30
CA GLU A 51 7.70 -6.80 -17.51
C GLU A 51 7.09 -7.20 -16.18
N GLY A 52 5.86 -6.78 -15.97
CA GLY A 52 5.14 -6.77 -14.73
C GLY A 52 5.31 -7.99 -13.85
N ALA A 53 5.46 -7.75 -12.56
CA ALA A 53 5.51 -8.82 -11.59
C ALA A 53 4.18 -9.58 -11.60
N PHE A 54 4.07 -10.53 -12.51
CA PHE A 54 3.00 -11.51 -12.47
C PHE A 54 3.18 -12.37 -11.22
N ILE A 55 2.31 -12.15 -10.26
CA ILE A 55 2.39 -12.82 -8.96
C ILE A 55 1.88 -14.25 -9.09
N THR A 56 2.73 -15.20 -8.73
CA THR A 56 2.40 -16.62 -8.71
C THR A 56 2.37 -17.17 -7.28
N LYS A 57 1.94 -18.40 -7.14
CA LYS A 57 1.89 -19.12 -5.85
C LYS A 57 3.27 -19.28 -5.21
N SER A 58 4.36 -19.22 -5.99
CA SER A 58 5.72 -19.22 -5.44
C SER A 58 6.09 -17.89 -4.79
N ASP A 59 5.41 -16.81 -5.14
CA ASP A 59 5.66 -15.49 -4.55
C ASP A 59 4.83 -15.30 -3.29
N PHE A 60 3.52 -15.48 -3.38
CA PHE A 60 2.55 -15.27 -2.30
C PHE A 60 1.41 -16.28 -2.34
N ASP A 61 0.87 -16.57 -1.17
CA ASP A 61 -0.34 -17.40 -1.03
C ASP A 61 -1.61 -16.56 -1.21
N THR A 62 -1.59 -15.35 -0.67
CA THR A 62 -2.73 -14.44 -0.63
C THR A 62 -2.28 -13.03 -0.98
N VAL A 63 -3.05 -12.36 -1.82
CA VAL A 63 -2.80 -10.97 -2.23
C VAL A 63 -4.06 -10.14 -2.03
N ILE A 64 -3.91 -9.03 -1.34
CA ILE A 64 -4.94 -7.98 -1.23
C ILE A 64 -4.56 -6.87 -2.21
N THR A 65 -5.44 -6.57 -3.16
CA THR A 65 -5.19 -5.58 -4.21
C THR A 65 -6.13 -4.41 -4.07
N ALA A 66 -5.58 -3.23 -3.77
CA ALA A 66 -6.32 -1.97 -3.60
C ALA A 66 -6.20 -1.03 -4.80
N TYR A 67 -5.74 -1.52 -5.94
CA TYR A 67 -5.54 -0.75 -7.15
C TYR A 67 -6.24 -1.41 -8.33
N ALA A 68 -7.15 -0.67 -8.99
CA ALA A 68 -8.03 -1.21 -10.03
C ALA A 68 -7.29 -1.73 -11.27
N TRP A 69 -6.18 -1.08 -11.62
CA TRP A 69 -5.41 -1.39 -12.83
C TRP A 69 -4.30 -2.42 -12.61
N ALA A 70 -4.14 -2.91 -11.38
CA ALA A 70 -3.17 -3.95 -11.09
C ALA A 70 -3.46 -5.20 -11.92
N GLN A 71 -2.42 -5.77 -12.54
CA GLN A 71 -2.55 -7.04 -13.23
C GLN A 71 -3.07 -8.12 -12.27
N PRO A 72 -4.05 -8.94 -12.68
CA PRO A 72 -4.51 -10.06 -11.87
C PRO A 72 -3.36 -11.01 -11.53
N THR A 73 -3.42 -11.62 -10.36
CA THR A 73 -2.50 -12.68 -9.96
C THR A 73 -2.78 -13.98 -10.71
N ASP A 74 -1.84 -14.91 -10.63
CA ASP A 74 -2.10 -16.29 -11.07
C ASP A 74 -3.35 -16.85 -10.36
N TRP A 75 -4.11 -17.65 -11.06
CA TRP A 75 -5.37 -18.23 -10.56
C TRP A 75 -5.20 -19.15 -9.33
N LEU A 76 -3.99 -19.62 -9.05
CA LEU A 76 -3.67 -20.40 -7.84
C LEU A 76 -3.46 -19.53 -6.60
N VAL A 77 -3.30 -18.22 -6.78
CA VAL A 77 -3.17 -17.26 -5.68
C VAL A 77 -4.55 -16.78 -5.26
N LYS A 78 -4.82 -16.77 -3.96
CA LYS A 78 -6.05 -16.16 -3.43
C LYS A 78 -5.92 -14.65 -3.53
N GLU A 79 -6.67 -14.03 -4.40
CA GLU A 79 -6.69 -12.56 -4.53
C GLU A 79 -8.02 -11.98 -4.02
N PHE A 80 -7.93 -11.00 -3.12
CA PHE A 80 -9.06 -10.16 -2.72
C PHE A 80 -8.85 -8.76 -3.29
N ARG A 81 -9.74 -8.31 -4.17
CA ARG A 81 -9.65 -7.00 -4.82
C ARG A 81 -10.71 -6.07 -4.25
N TYR A 82 -10.25 -4.98 -3.69
CA TYR A 82 -11.07 -3.83 -3.33
C TYR A 82 -10.34 -2.56 -3.74
N PRO A 83 -10.52 -2.09 -4.99
CA PRO A 83 -9.94 -0.83 -5.43
C PRO A 83 -10.69 0.36 -4.83
N PHE A 84 -9.94 1.35 -4.38
CA PHE A 84 -10.47 2.62 -3.89
C PHE A 84 -9.49 3.74 -4.17
N TYR A 85 -9.97 4.98 -4.08
CA TYR A 85 -9.15 6.14 -4.35
C TYR A 85 -8.16 6.43 -3.22
N ASP A 86 -6.98 6.87 -3.57
CA ASP A 86 -6.03 7.48 -2.65
C ASP A 86 -6.44 8.93 -2.40
N GLY A 87 -7.43 9.13 -1.57
CA GLY A 87 -8.07 10.41 -1.38
C GLY A 87 -8.71 10.55 -0.01
N ASP A 88 -10.03 10.71 0.02
CA ASP A 88 -10.80 10.96 1.23
C ASP A 88 -11.37 9.67 1.82
N MET A 89 -11.44 9.59 3.14
CA MET A 89 -12.04 8.44 3.84
C MET A 89 -13.53 8.25 3.53
N LYS A 90 -14.25 9.32 3.15
CA LYS A 90 -15.67 9.23 2.77
C LYS A 90 -15.93 8.38 1.53
N ASP A 91 -14.92 8.21 0.67
CA ASP A 91 -15.02 7.44 -0.57
C ASP A 91 -14.76 5.93 -0.35
N ILE A 92 -14.50 5.53 0.88
CA ILE A 92 -14.16 4.15 1.23
C ILE A 92 -15.41 3.42 1.72
N ASP A 93 -15.67 2.26 1.12
CA ASP A 93 -16.63 1.30 1.66
C ASP A 93 -15.97 0.54 2.83
N PHE A 94 -16.37 0.89 4.04
CA PHE A 94 -15.83 0.28 5.26
C PHE A 94 -16.09 -1.22 5.36
N LYS A 95 -17.20 -1.71 4.82
CA LYS A 95 -17.47 -3.15 4.78
C LYS A 95 -16.41 -3.87 3.95
N GLN A 96 -16.08 -3.34 2.79
CA GLN A 96 -15.08 -3.92 1.89
C GLN A 96 -13.67 -3.85 2.46
N ILE A 97 -13.26 -2.69 3.01
CA ILE A 97 -11.91 -2.57 3.55
C ILE A 97 -11.71 -3.46 4.78
N TYR A 98 -12.69 -3.56 5.67
CA TYR A 98 -12.58 -4.47 6.83
C TYR A 98 -12.63 -5.95 6.43
N GLN A 99 -13.31 -6.29 5.34
CA GLN A 99 -13.24 -7.63 4.78
C GLN A 99 -11.84 -7.94 4.23
N ALA A 100 -11.22 -6.99 3.53
CA ALA A 100 -9.83 -7.12 3.07
C ALA A 100 -8.87 -7.32 4.24
N VAL A 101 -9.01 -6.52 5.30
CA VAL A 101 -8.22 -6.63 6.53
C VAL A 101 -8.39 -8.01 7.18
N ARG A 102 -9.62 -8.49 7.28
CA ARG A 102 -9.92 -9.80 7.86
C ARG A 102 -9.25 -10.91 7.07
N VAL A 103 -9.40 -10.92 5.75
CA VAL A 103 -8.78 -11.94 4.88
C VAL A 103 -7.27 -11.93 5.04
N ALA A 104 -6.65 -10.76 4.99
CA ALA A 104 -5.20 -10.63 5.15
C ALA A 104 -4.73 -11.15 6.51
N HIS A 105 -5.38 -10.72 7.58
CA HIS A 105 -5.01 -11.09 8.94
C HIS A 105 -5.20 -12.59 9.20
N GLU A 106 -6.35 -13.16 8.84
CA GLU A 106 -6.64 -14.58 9.04
C GLU A 106 -5.64 -15.46 8.28
N ASP A 107 -5.38 -15.18 7.01
CA ASP A 107 -4.45 -15.97 6.20
C ASP A 107 -3.01 -15.83 6.71
N TRP A 108 -2.58 -14.62 7.08
CA TRP A 108 -1.28 -14.42 7.70
C TRP A 108 -1.12 -15.19 9.02
N LYS A 109 -2.13 -15.14 9.91
CA LYS A 109 -2.13 -15.89 11.16
C LYS A 109 -2.17 -17.40 10.94
N ALA A 110 -2.68 -17.85 9.81
CA ALA A 110 -2.63 -19.26 9.39
C ALA A 110 -1.28 -19.68 8.80
N GLY A 111 -0.27 -18.81 8.83
CA GLY A 111 1.09 -19.08 8.34
C GLY A 111 1.28 -18.87 6.85
N LYS A 112 0.33 -18.27 6.16
CA LYS A 112 0.43 -17.95 4.74
C LYS A 112 1.26 -16.71 4.49
N LYS A 113 1.90 -16.66 3.33
CA LYS A 113 2.62 -15.48 2.85
C LYS A 113 1.64 -14.54 2.16
N VAL A 114 1.45 -13.36 2.75
CA VAL A 114 0.44 -12.38 2.35
C VAL A 114 1.08 -11.10 1.84
N LEU A 115 0.61 -10.62 0.68
CA LEU A 115 0.96 -9.31 0.14
C LEU A 115 -0.27 -8.40 0.15
N ILE A 116 -0.09 -7.17 0.62
CA ILE A 116 -1.06 -6.08 0.48
C ILE A 116 -0.45 -5.05 -0.48
N ARG A 117 -1.10 -4.82 -1.62
CA ARG A 117 -0.56 -3.97 -2.68
C ARG A 117 -1.55 -2.91 -3.16
N CYS A 118 -1.00 -1.80 -3.61
CA CYS A 118 -1.70 -0.80 -4.42
C CYS A 118 -0.78 -0.35 -5.56
N GLN A 119 -0.95 0.84 -6.12
CA GLN A 119 -0.10 1.32 -7.21
C GLN A 119 1.35 1.54 -6.75
N ALA A 120 1.61 2.54 -5.91
CA ALA A 120 2.96 2.83 -5.39
C ALA A 120 3.35 1.97 -4.18
N GLY A 121 2.41 1.34 -3.53
CA GLY A 121 2.65 0.61 -2.30
C GLY A 121 2.83 1.50 -1.06
N TRP A 122 2.19 2.68 -1.04
CA TRP A 122 2.35 3.67 0.03
C TRP A 122 1.08 3.93 0.83
N ASN A 123 0.02 4.43 0.18
CA ASN A 123 -1.16 4.95 0.88
C ASN A 123 -2.29 3.94 1.03
N ARG A 124 -2.84 3.43 -0.07
CA ARG A 124 -3.98 2.50 -0.03
C ARG A 124 -3.59 1.17 0.60
N SER A 125 -2.46 0.60 0.18
CA SER A 125 -1.90 -0.59 0.83
C SER A 125 -1.47 -0.31 2.27
N GLY A 126 -0.93 0.87 2.54
CA GLY A 126 -0.56 1.32 3.88
C GLY A 126 -1.76 1.42 4.83
N LEU A 127 -2.90 1.91 4.35
CA LEU A 127 -4.13 1.97 5.13
C LEU A 127 -4.60 0.56 5.54
N ILE A 128 -4.65 -0.37 4.60
CA ILE A 128 -5.03 -1.76 4.89
C ILE A 128 -4.01 -2.42 5.81
N MET A 129 -2.72 -2.25 5.54
CA MET A 129 -1.65 -2.80 6.39
C MET A 129 -1.73 -2.27 7.82
N ALA A 130 -1.94 -0.96 7.99
CA ALA A 130 -2.09 -0.37 9.32
C ALA A 130 -3.28 -0.98 10.09
N LEU A 131 -4.40 -1.21 9.42
CA LEU A 131 -5.57 -1.87 10.03
C LEU A 131 -5.29 -3.33 10.40
N VAL A 132 -4.50 -4.05 9.59
CA VAL A 132 -4.07 -5.42 9.93
C VAL A 132 -3.18 -5.40 11.18
N LEU A 133 -2.24 -4.47 11.27
CA LEU A 133 -1.36 -4.33 12.42
C LEU A 133 -2.14 -3.92 13.69
N ILE A 134 -3.10 -3.02 13.56
CA ILE A 134 -3.98 -2.62 14.67
C ILE A 134 -4.80 -3.82 15.16
N LYS A 135 -5.33 -4.62 14.24
CA LYS A 135 -6.02 -5.87 14.57
C LYS A 135 -5.11 -6.86 15.31
N GLU A 136 -3.83 -6.85 15.04
CA GLU A 136 -2.83 -7.67 15.73
C GLU A 136 -2.45 -7.13 17.12
N GLY A 137 -2.78 -5.88 17.43
CA GLY A 137 -2.54 -5.27 18.74
C GLY A 137 -1.61 -4.06 18.75
N TYR A 138 -1.12 -3.62 17.60
CA TYR A 138 -0.35 -2.37 17.50
C TYR A 138 -1.27 -1.17 17.70
N SER A 139 -0.75 -0.11 18.32
CA SER A 139 -1.43 1.19 18.24
C SER A 139 -1.37 1.73 16.80
N ALA A 140 -2.24 2.68 16.48
CA ALA A 140 -2.20 3.31 15.15
C ALA A 140 -0.85 3.96 14.86
N GLN A 141 -0.25 4.63 15.84
CA GLN A 141 1.06 5.27 15.68
C GLN A 141 2.17 4.24 15.47
N GLU A 142 2.19 3.17 16.25
CA GLU A 142 3.16 2.08 16.08
C GLU A 142 3.04 1.42 14.71
N ALA A 143 1.81 1.20 14.22
CA ALA A 143 1.57 0.64 12.90
C ALA A 143 2.11 1.56 11.80
N ILE A 144 1.83 2.86 11.87
CA ILE A 144 2.32 3.86 10.91
C ILE A 144 3.86 3.89 10.90
N ASP A 145 4.48 3.93 12.07
CA ASP A 145 5.93 4.00 12.21
C ASP A 145 6.61 2.74 11.67
N LEU A 146 6.03 1.57 11.95
CA LEU A 146 6.54 0.29 11.44
C LEU A 146 6.46 0.22 9.90
N ILE A 147 5.34 0.62 9.32
CA ILE A 147 5.17 0.67 7.86
C ILE A 147 6.20 1.60 7.22
N ARG A 148 6.39 2.79 7.78
CA ARG A 148 7.36 3.76 7.27
C ARG A 148 8.79 3.26 7.38
N LYS A 149 9.10 2.52 8.43
CA LYS A 149 10.42 1.93 8.63
C LYS A 149 10.68 0.76 7.67
N GLN A 150 9.72 -0.13 7.48
CA GLN A 150 9.92 -1.39 6.77
C GLN A 150 9.62 -1.29 5.28
N ARG A 151 8.58 -0.52 4.91
CA ARG A 151 8.19 -0.36 3.50
C ARG A 151 8.87 0.84 2.86
N SER A 152 8.57 2.02 3.32
CA SER A 152 9.09 3.27 2.74
C SER A 152 8.79 4.44 3.67
N PRO A 153 9.72 5.42 3.82
CA PRO A 153 9.43 6.66 4.51
C PRO A 153 8.26 7.45 3.90
N ASN A 154 7.95 7.18 2.62
CA ASN A 154 6.84 7.81 1.89
C ASN A 154 5.48 7.15 2.19
N ALA A 155 5.48 5.97 2.79
CA ALA A 155 4.24 5.27 3.08
C ALA A 155 3.36 6.09 4.02
N LEU A 156 2.05 6.06 3.74
CA LEU A 156 1.06 6.84 4.48
C LEU A 156 1.35 8.36 4.45
N CYS A 157 1.76 8.86 3.29
CA CYS A 157 1.89 10.29 3.05
C CYS A 157 0.54 10.99 2.84
N ASN A 158 -0.55 10.24 2.64
CA ASN A 158 -1.90 10.78 2.60
C ASN A 158 -2.34 11.19 4.01
N PRO A 159 -2.45 12.50 4.31
CA PRO A 159 -2.72 12.97 5.66
C PRO A 159 -4.12 12.63 6.15
N ARG A 160 -5.08 12.40 5.24
CA ARG A 160 -6.45 12.00 5.58
C ARG A 160 -6.50 10.58 6.12
N PHE A 161 -5.74 9.68 5.52
CA PHE A 161 -5.61 8.32 6.02
C PHE A 161 -4.95 8.28 7.38
N VAL A 162 -3.86 9.03 7.57
CA VAL A 162 -3.16 9.11 8.85
C VAL A 162 -4.05 9.69 9.95
N ALA A 163 -4.73 10.81 9.68
CA ALA A 163 -5.62 11.43 10.65
C ALA A 163 -6.74 10.49 11.07
N TRP A 164 -7.32 9.77 10.12
CA TRP A 164 -8.37 8.80 10.42
C TRP A 164 -7.84 7.62 11.26
N LEU A 165 -6.70 7.05 10.92
CA LEU A 165 -6.07 5.96 11.69
C LEU A 165 -5.80 6.39 13.13
N LEU A 166 -5.27 7.60 13.33
CA LEU A 166 -4.98 8.13 14.66
C LEU A 166 -6.25 8.46 15.48
N SER A 167 -7.39 8.63 14.80
CA SER A 167 -8.69 8.86 15.43
C SER A 167 -9.37 7.60 15.93
N LEU A 168 -8.89 6.42 15.53
CA LEU A 168 -9.48 5.15 15.96
C LEU A 168 -9.35 4.96 17.48
N PRO A 169 -10.38 4.37 18.13
CA PRO A 169 -10.30 4.04 19.54
C PRO A 169 -9.09 3.13 19.80
N LYS A 170 -8.37 3.43 20.88
CA LYS A 170 -7.34 2.50 21.35
C LYS A 170 -8.02 1.21 21.77
N ALA A 171 -7.47 0.07 21.39
CA ALA A 171 -7.89 -1.21 21.94
C ALA A 171 -7.70 -1.16 23.48
N GLU A 172 -8.77 -1.47 24.23
CA GLU A 172 -8.69 -1.61 25.69
C GLU A 172 -7.86 -2.83 26.06
#